data_4dd1a4a3b8f21e63da0dbf6389cf7600
#
_entry.id   4dd1a4a3b8f21e63da0dbf6389cf7600
#
_cell.length_a   1.000
_cell.length_b   1.000
_cell.length_c   1.000
_cell.angle_alpha   90.00
_cell.angle_beta   90.00
_cell.angle_gamma   90.00
#
_symmetry.space_group_name_H-M   'P 1'
#
loop_
_entity.id
_entity.type
_entity.pdbx_description
1 polymer ?
#
loop_
_entity_poly.entity_id
_entity_poly.type
_entity_poly.pdbx_seq_one_letter_code
_entity_poly.pdbx_strand_id
1 'polypeptide(L)'
;MIKISNRQIVDVLRFSDDKAVLVEKKPNPDSTSYGVNYFILNFSTGEKEIVTKDAYLLKKYGTKRKEISEKLGNFVMPGAMILEDRSVLVIYPNGETGMFNAEGELVRDGLLSYNDSPVCCIAEDGNCFWSVCEGENAVIRYFAEGAKMDIRIGGKNQLTFDRPHFVSADDKYVYVCCNHNSVRKIDKATFTVTDVNRRYNDITGYYKFGKFAIVTTFDGAYCDKD
;
A
#
# COMPACT_ATOMS: atom_id res chain seq x y z
N MET A 1 -2.34 12.56 -18.16
CA MET A 1 -3.08 11.87 -17.06
C MET A 1 -4.50 11.61 -17.51
N ILE A 2 -4.98 10.38 -17.40
CA ILE A 2 -6.32 9.93 -17.80
C ILE A 2 -7.06 9.43 -16.57
N LYS A 3 -8.27 9.93 -16.32
CA LYS A 3 -9.11 9.43 -15.21
C LYS A 3 -9.59 8.01 -15.52
N ILE A 4 -9.32 7.08 -14.62
CA ILE A 4 -9.62 5.65 -14.77
C ILE A 4 -10.72 5.17 -13.82
N SER A 5 -11.01 5.88 -12.75
CA SER A 5 -12.13 5.63 -11.85
C SER A 5 -12.67 6.92 -11.26
N ASN A 6 -14.01 6.99 -11.07
CA ASN A 6 -14.71 8.04 -10.32
C ASN A 6 -14.97 7.63 -8.87
N ARG A 7 -14.32 6.59 -8.39
CA ARG A 7 -14.51 6.04 -7.05
C ARG A 7 -13.16 5.83 -6.38
N GLN A 8 -13.16 5.86 -5.07
CA GLN A 8 -11.97 5.59 -4.28
C GLN A 8 -11.43 4.19 -4.58
N ILE A 9 -10.14 4.11 -4.84
CA ILE A 9 -9.39 2.86 -4.96
C ILE A 9 -8.80 2.55 -3.59
N VAL A 10 -9.03 1.35 -3.11
CA VAL A 10 -8.55 0.89 -1.79
C VAL A 10 -7.29 0.03 -1.88
N ASP A 11 -7.01 -0.56 -3.05
CA ASP A 11 -5.77 -1.29 -3.29
C ASP A 11 -5.43 -1.30 -4.79
N VAL A 12 -4.14 -1.33 -5.10
CA VAL A 12 -3.60 -1.49 -6.46
C VAL A 12 -2.51 -2.55 -6.43
N LEU A 13 -2.71 -3.62 -7.18
CA LEU A 13 -1.79 -4.75 -7.25
C LEU A 13 -1.23 -4.91 -8.67
N ARG A 14 0.11 -4.96 -8.81
CA ARG A 14 0.75 -5.26 -10.09
C ARG A 14 0.31 -6.62 -10.61
N PHE A 15 -0.25 -6.65 -11.80
CA PHE A 15 -0.62 -7.88 -12.49
C PHE A 15 0.43 -8.31 -13.51
N SER A 16 0.90 -7.37 -14.34
CA SER A 16 2.01 -7.49 -15.29
C SER A 16 2.65 -6.11 -15.49
N ASP A 17 3.58 -5.98 -16.45
CA ASP A 17 4.25 -4.70 -16.73
C ASP A 17 3.31 -3.64 -17.31
N ASP A 18 2.23 -4.08 -17.93
CA ASP A 18 1.24 -3.22 -18.59
C ASP A 18 -0.16 -3.28 -17.95
N LYS A 19 -0.32 -4.04 -16.84
CA LYS A 19 -1.61 -4.24 -16.19
C LYS A 19 -1.51 -4.20 -14.67
N ALA A 20 -2.56 -3.64 -14.03
CA ALA A 20 -2.76 -3.74 -12.58
C ALA A 20 -4.18 -4.18 -12.25
N VAL A 21 -4.34 -4.89 -11.12
CA VAL A 21 -5.63 -5.07 -10.49
C VAL A 21 -5.91 -3.86 -9.62
N LEU A 22 -7.08 -3.26 -9.78
CA LEU A 22 -7.58 -2.19 -8.93
C LEU A 22 -8.76 -2.72 -8.10
N VAL A 23 -8.75 -2.39 -6.82
CA VAL A 23 -9.84 -2.68 -5.89
C VAL A 23 -10.60 -1.38 -5.65
N GLU A 24 -11.79 -1.28 -6.23
CA GLU A 24 -12.61 -0.07 -6.23
C GLU A 24 -13.72 -0.18 -5.20
N LYS A 25 -13.90 0.85 -4.38
CA LYS A 25 -14.96 0.93 -3.38
C LYS A 25 -16.34 1.05 -4.05
N LYS A 26 -17.29 0.20 -3.65
CA LYS A 26 -18.70 0.34 -4.05
C LYS A 26 -19.41 1.36 -3.17
N PRO A 27 -20.30 2.19 -3.73
CA PRO A 27 -21.22 2.94 -2.89
C PRO A 27 -22.15 1.95 -2.16
N ASN A 28 -22.25 2.10 -0.87
CA ASN A 28 -23.24 1.41 -0.07
C ASN A 28 -23.97 2.47 0.77
N PRO A 29 -25.14 2.93 0.31
CA PRO A 29 -25.84 4.05 0.95
C PRO A 29 -26.33 3.74 2.38
N ASP A 30 -26.49 2.46 2.73
CA ASP A 30 -27.18 2.06 3.97
C ASP A 30 -26.25 1.41 5.02
N SER A 31 -24.94 1.42 4.83
CA SER A 31 -24.02 0.68 5.69
C SER A 31 -22.74 1.44 5.99
N THR A 32 -22.25 1.29 7.22
CA THR A 32 -20.90 1.72 7.62
C THR A 32 -19.78 0.88 6.97
N SER A 33 -20.13 -0.30 6.42
CA SER A 33 -19.24 -1.13 5.63
C SER A 33 -19.39 -0.85 4.14
N TYR A 34 -18.33 -1.01 3.36
CA TYR A 34 -18.37 -0.88 1.92
C TYR A 34 -18.01 -2.20 1.23
N GLY A 35 -18.72 -2.52 0.16
CA GLY A 35 -18.29 -3.57 -0.77
C GLY A 35 -17.20 -3.05 -1.71
N VAL A 36 -16.56 -3.97 -2.41
CA VAL A 36 -15.54 -3.63 -3.42
C VAL A 36 -15.80 -4.33 -4.75
N ASN A 37 -15.31 -3.72 -5.82
CA ASN A 37 -15.19 -4.33 -7.14
C ASN A 37 -13.70 -4.56 -7.44
N TYR A 38 -13.41 -5.61 -8.14
CA TYR A 38 -12.07 -5.93 -8.63
C TYR A 38 -12.06 -5.85 -10.15
N PHE A 39 -11.09 -5.16 -10.71
CA PHE A 39 -10.90 -5.14 -12.16
C PHE A 39 -9.42 -5.03 -12.54
N ILE A 40 -9.04 -5.64 -13.66
CA ILE A 40 -7.76 -5.45 -14.30
C ILE A 40 -7.85 -4.23 -15.22
N LEU A 41 -6.93 -3.30 -15.06
CA LEU A 41 -6.73 -2.18 -15.98
C LEU A 41 -5.54 -2.46 -16.89
N ASN A 42 -5.72 -2.38 -18.20
CA ASN A 42 -4.63 -2.33 -19.16
C ASN A 42 -4.19 -0.87 -19.36
N PHE A 43 -2.93 -0.56 -19.03
CA PHE A 43 -2.41 0.81 -19.11
C PHE A 43 -2.29 1.35 -20.54
N SER A 44 -2.11 0.45 -21.51
CA SER A 44 -1.89 0.84 -22.91
C SER A 44 -3.20 1.14 -23.64
N THR A 45 -4.25 0.34 -23.37
CA THR A 45 -5.55 0.48 -24.03
C THR A 45 -6.57 1.23 -23.19
N GLY A 46 -6.39 1.30 -21.86
CA GLY A 46 -7.38 1.83 -20.92
C GLY A 46 -8.55 0.87 -20.66
N GLU A 47 -8.52 -0.33 -21.25
CA GLU A 47 -9.57 -1.34 -21.07
C GLU A 47 -9.59 -1.88 -19.65
N LYS A 48 -10.81 -2.15 -19.17
CA LYS A 48 -11.06 -2.73 -17.84
C LYS A 48 -11.76 -4.07 -17.99
N GLU A 49 -11.25 -5.07 -17.29
CA GLU A 49 -11.82 -6.41 -17.18
C GLU A 49 -12.20 -6.69 -15.72
N ILE A 50 -13.46 -7.07 -15.48
CA ILE A 50 -13.92 -7.44 -14.13
C ILE A 50 -13.30 -8.79 -13.76
N VAL A 51 -12.74 -8.87 -12.56
CA VAL A 51 -12.17 -10.11 -12.01
C VAL A 51 -12.83 -10.45 -10.67
N THR A 52 -12.69 -11.70 -10.27
CA THR A 52 -13.24 -12.19 -9.01
C THR A 52 -12.32 -11.83 -7.83
N LYS A 53 -12.89 -11.79 -6.62
CA LYS A 53 -12.12 -11.68 -5.38
C LYS A 53 -11.05 -12.77 -5.30
N ASP A 54 -11.39 -14.00 -5.71
CA ASP A 54 -10.47 -15.13 -5.68
C ASP A 54 -9.26 -14.93 -6.58
N ALA A 55 -9.46 -14.41 -7.78
CA ALA A 55 -8.36 -14.11 -8.70
C ALA A 55 -7.42 -13.04 -8.12
N TYR A 56 -7.97 -12.01 -7.48
CA TYR A 56 -7.19 -11.00 -6.77
C TYR A 56 -6.39 -11.61 -5.61
N LEU A 57 -7.05 -12.39 -4.72
CA LEU A 57 -6.38 -13.01 -3.56
C LEU A 57 -5.29 -14.00 -3.99
N LEU A 58 -5.55 -14.78 -5.05
CA LEU A 58 -4.56 -15.70 -5.60
C LEU A 58 -3.34 -14.94 -6.13
N LYS A 59 -3.56 -13.81 -6.82
CA LYS A 59 -2.45 -12.99 -7.34
C LYS A 59 -1.68 -12.32 -6.20
N LYS A 60 -2.37 -11.79 -5.19
CA LYS A 60 -1.75 -11.05 -4.08
C LYS A 60 -0.98 -11.98 -3.15
N TYR A 61 -1.55 -13.11 -2.78
CA TYR A 61 -1.03 -13.95 -1.70
C TYR A 61 -0.52 -15.33 -2.17
N GLY A 62 -0.74 -15.71 -3.43
CA GLY A 62 -0.45 -17.06 -3.90
C GLY A 62 -1.38 -18.11 -3.26
N THR A 63 -1.25 -19.38 -3.67
CA THR A 63 -2.19 -20.46 -3.29
C THR A 63 -2.25 -20.68 -1.78
N LYS A 64 -1.10 -20.81 -1.11
CA LYS A 64 -1.06 -21.07 0.34
C LYS A 64 -1.47 -19.86 1.17
N ARG A 65 -1.08 -18.65 0.72
CA ARG A 65 -1.39 -17.39 1.40
C ARG A 65 -2.86 -17.00 1.25
N LYS A 66 -3.50 -17.40 0.14
CA LYS A 66 -4.94 -17.23 -0.06
C LYS A 66 -5.78 -17.90 1.03
N GLU A 67 -5.47 -19.16 1.37
CA GLU A 67 -6.19 -19.91 2.39
C GLU A 67 -6.15 -19.23 3.77
N ILE A 68 -4.99 -18.70 4.15
CA ILE A 68 -4.82 -17.96 5.41
C ILE A 68 -5.65 -16.66 5.38
N SER A 69 -5.57 -15.92 4.29
CA SER A 69 -6.31 -14.68 4.11
C SER A 69 -7.83 -14.90 4.20
N GLU A 70 -8.34 -16.02 3.70
CA GLU A 70 -9.76 -16.39 3.81
C GLU A 70 -10.16 -16.71 5.26
N LYS A 71 -9.30 -17.39 6.02
CA LYS A 71 -9.55 -17.71 7.45
C LYS A 71 -9.58 -16.46 8.33
N LEU A 72 -8.71 -15.49 8.04
CA LEU A 72 -8.63 -14.24 8.77
C LEU A 72 -9.68 -13.20 8.34
N GLY A 73 -10.59 -13.58 7.45
CA GLY A 73 -11.60 -12.67 6.93
C GLY A 73 -11.05 -11.75 5.85
N ASN A 74 -11.64 -10.55 5.72
CA ASN A 74 -11.34 -9.67 4.60
C ASN A 74 -10.10 -8.79 4.81
N PHE A 75 -8.94 -9.37 5.10
CA PHE A 75 -7.67 -8.61 5.04
C PHE A 75 -7.27 -8.27 3.59
N VAL A 76 -8.19 -7.71 2.86
CA VAL A 76 -8.02 -7.20 1.50
C VAL A 76 -7.48 -5.76 1.53
N MET A 77 -7.05 -5.30 2.70
CA MET A 77 -6.59 -3.94 2.91
C MET A 77 -5.11 -3.77 2.51
N PRO A 78 -4.70 -2.59 2.06
CA PRO A 78 -3.29 -2.26 1.81
C PRO A 78 -2.38 -2.46 3.02
N GLY A 79 -2.96 -2.47 4.23
CA GLY A 79 -2.25 -2.65 5.48
C GLY A 79 -2.07 -4.11 5.93
N ALA A 80 -2.29 -5.11 5.09
CA ALA A 80 -2.09 -6.52 5.45
C ALA A 80 -0.98 -7.17 4.63
N MET A 81 -0.10 -7.91 5.29
CA MET A 81 1.00 -8.67 4.70
C MET A 81 1.07 -10.07 5.28
N ILE A 82 1.27 -11.09 4.46
CA ILE A 82 1.50 -12.46 4.91
C ILE A 82 3.00 -12.75 4.90
N LEU A 83 3.54 -13.08 6.07
CA LEU A 83 4.95 -13.39 6.27
C LEU A 83 5.29 -14.82 5.80
N GLU A 84 6.58 -15.16 5.73
CA GLU A 84 7.03 -16.47 5.25
C GLU A 84 6.59 -17.64 6.15
N ASP A 85 6.53 -17.43 7.45
CA ASP A 85 6.03 -18.38 8.45
C ASP A 85 4.49 -18.52 8.45
N ARG A 86 3.80 -17.87 7.49
CA ARG A 86 2.35 -17.79 7.36
C ARG A 86 1.65 -16.95 8.44
N SER A 87 2.37 -16.26 9.29
CA SER A 87 1.75 -15.23 10.11
C SER A 87 1.29 -14.04 9.28
N VAL A 88 0.29 -13.33 9.75
CA VAL A 88 -0.26 -12.15 9.05
C VAL A 88 -0.03 -10.92 9.91
N LEU A 89 0.70 -9.98 9.36
CA LEU A 89 0.84 -8.64 9.92
C LEU A 89 -0.26 -7.74 9.36
N VAL A 90 -0.97 -7.04 10.24
CA VAL A 90 -2.01 -6.08 9.87
C VAL A 90 -1.70 -4.73 10.50
N ILE A 91 -1.77 -3.68 9.71
CA ILE A 91 -1.82 -2.30 10.19
C ILE A 91 -3.23 -1.78 9.93
N TYR A 92 -3.96 -1.48 11.00
CA TYR A 92 -5.32 -0.96 10.92
C TYR A 92 -5.30 0.53 10.53
N PRO A 93 -6.40 1.06 9.96
CA PRO A 93 -6.49 2.47 9.57
C PRO A 93 -6.30 3.47 10.72
N ASN A 94 -6.56 3.05 11.97
CA ASN A 94 -6.30 3.85 13.17
C ASN A 94 -4.83 3.80 13.64
N GLY A 95 -3.95 3.10 12.90
CA GLY A 95 -2.53 2.94 13.23
C GLY A 95 -2.23 1.83 14.23
N GLU A 96 -3.23 1.13 14.74
CA GLU A 96 -3.00 -0.09 15.51
C GLU A 96 -2.42 -1.18 14.64
N THR A 97 -1.65 -2.07 15.23
CA THR A 97 -1.01 -3.18 14.53
C THR A 97 -1.30 -4.48 15.24
N GLY A 98 -1.47 -5.56 14.47
CA GLY A 98 -1.67 -6.91 14.99
C GLY A 98 -0.90 -7.93 14.18
N MET A 99 -0.40 -8.95 14.85
CA MET A 99 0.16 -10.13 14.20
C MET A 99 -0.69 -11.34 14.57
N PHE A 100 -1.12 -12.07 13.56
CA PHE A 100 -1.94 -13.27 13.68
C PHE A 100 -1.13 -14.49 13.23
N ASN A 101 -1.28 -15.62 13.92
CA ASN A 101 -0.67 -16.88 13.49
C ASN A 101 -1.41 -17.49 12.28
N ALA A 102 -0.92 -18.64 11.80
CA ALA A 102 -1.52 -19.35 10.67
C ALA A 102 -2.95 -19.86 10.96
N GLU A 103 -3.32 -19.99 12.20
CA GLU A 103 -4.65 -20.40 12.68
C GLU A 103 -5.63 -19.22 12.78
N GLY A 104 -5.14 -17.99 12.66
CA GLY A 104 -5.93 -16.76 12.73
C GLY A 104 -6.08 -16.19 14.15
N GLU A 105 -5.28 -16.65 15.09
CA GLU A 105 -5.26 -16.14 16.45
C GLU A 105 -4.33 -14.92 16.55
N LEU A 106 -4.75 -13.89 17.24
CA LEU A 106 -3.91 -12.72 17.54
C LEU A 106 -2.80 -13.13 18.53
N VAL A 107 -1.56 -13.16 18.07
CA VAL A 107 -0.40 -13.55 18.89
C VAL A 107 0.38 -12.35 19.42
N ARG A 108 0.21 -11.16 18.79
CA ARG A 108 0.91 -9.94 19.19
C ARG A 108 0.17 -8.72 18.67
N ASP A 109 0.06 -7.68 19.49
CA ASP A 109 -0.52 -6.38 19.17
C ASP A 109 0.49 -5.25 19.45
N GLY A 110 0.17 -4.02 19.02
CA GLY A 110 0.98 -2.83 19.27
C GLY A 110 2.42 -2.91 18.74
N LEU A 111 2.66 -3.77 17.74
CA LEU A 111 3.98 -4.16 17.31
C LEU A 111 4.77 -3.05 16.62
N LEU A 112 4.08 -2.22 15.83
CA LEU A 112 4.69 -1.23 14.97
C LEU A 112 4.32 0.17 15.42
N SER A 113 5.21 0.76 16.18
CA SER A 113 5.22 2.19 16.48
C SER A 113 6.64 2.71 16.38
N TYR A 114 6.78 3.99 16.20
CA TYR A 114 8.06 4.66 16.25
C TYR A 114 7.93 5.92 17.12
N ASN A 115 8.71 6.01 18.21
CA ASN A 115 8.59 7.07 19.21
C ASN A 115 7.15 7.28 19.70
N ASP A 116 6.44 6.19 20.03
CA ASP A 116 5.05 6.16 20.45
C ASP A 116 4.04 6.69 19.42
N SER A 117 4.50 6.97 18.19
CA SER A 117 3.64 7.33 17.08
C SER A 117 3.31 6.12 16.21
N PRO A 118 2.05 5.94 15.81
CA PRO A 118 1.66 4.81 14.98
C PRO A 118 2.31 4.88 13.60
N VAL A 119 2.55 3.71 13.02
CA VAL A 119 2.91 3.58 11.61
C VAL A 119 1.70 3.16 10.81
N CYS A 120 1.63 3.54 9.54
CA CYS A 120 0.55 3.17 8.63
C CYS A 120 1.09 2.71 7.28
N CYS A 121 0.24 1.97 6.56
CA CYS A 121 0.52 1.35 5.27
C CYS A 121 1.65 0.31 5.31
N ILE A 122 1.60 -0.60 4.36
CA ILE A 122 2.64 -1.60 4.09
C ILE A 122 2.96 -1.59 2.60
N ALA A 123 4.24 -1.43 2.26
CA ALA A 123 4.76 -1.72 0.93
C ALA A 123 5.74 -2.87 1.03
N GLU A 124 5.34 -4.03 0.52
CA GLU A 124 6.18 -5.24 0.54
C GLU A 124 7.42 -5.06 -0.33
N ASP A 125 8.57 -5.56 0.13
CA ASP A 125 9.87 -5.44 -0.51
C ASP A 125 10.75 -6.66 -0.21
N GLY A 126 10.44 -7.79 -0.83
CA GLY A 126 11.12 -9.05 -0.60
C GLY A 126 10.96 -9.55 0.84
N ASN A 127 12.06 -9.70 1.57
CA ASN A 127 12.07 -10.07 2.99
C ASN A 127 11.93 -8.86 3.93
N CYS A 128 11.63 -7.70 3.39
CA CYS A 128 11.39 -6.45 4.12
C CYS A 128 10.02 -5.87 3.75
N PHE A 129 9.60 -4.87 4.49
CA PHE A 129 8.50 -4.00 4.12
C PHE A 129 8.76 -2.56 4.59
N TRP A 130 8.12 -1.62 3.91
CA TRP A 130 8.18 -0.20 4.23
C TRP A 130 6.86 0.27 4.82
N SER A 131 6.94 1.15 5.81
CA SER A 131 5.81 1.84 6.41
C SER A 131 6.12 3.31 6.61
N VAL A 132 5.10 4.12 6.82
CA VAL A 132 5.22 5.55 7.11
C VAL A 132 4.77 5.84 8.53
N CYS A 133 5.44 6.79 9.19
CA CYS A 133 5.07 7.33 10.49
C CYS A 133 4.81 8.84 10.33
N GLU A 134 3.53 9.20 10.23
CA GLU A 134 3.11 10.58 9.97
C GLU A 134 3.55 11.52 11.09
N GLY A 135 3.33 11.13 12.35
CA GLY A 135 3.65 11.95 13.52
C GLY A 135 5.14 12.24 13.71
N GLU A 136 6.01 11.41 13.12
CA GLU A 136 7.46 11.54 13.22
C GLU A 136 8.12 11.99 11.90
N ASN A 137 7.34 12.27 10.84
CA ASN A 137 7.88 12.60 9.51
C ASN A 137 8.92 11.60 9.01
N ALA A 138 8.66 10.31 9.19
CA ALA A 138 9.59 9.24 8.90
C ALA A 138 9.01 8.16 8.00
N VAL A 139 9.89 7.52 7.23
CA VAL A 139 9.65 6.28 6.52
C VAL A 139 10.56 5.22 7.12
N ILE A 140 10.01 4.05 7.40
CA ILE A 140 10.70 3.01 8.14
C ILE A 140 10.66 1.72 7.33
N ARG A 141 11.80 1.08 7.19
CA ARG A 141 11.91 -0.29 6.69
C ARG A 141 12.02 -1.25 7.85
N TYR A 142 11.27 -2.33 7.76
CA TYR A 142 11.31 -3.43 8.71
C TYR A 142 11.72 -4.70 8.01
N PHE A 143 12.44 -5.57 8.70
CA PHE A 143 12.54 -6.98 8.31
C PHE A 143 11.18 -7.64 8.52
N ALA A 144 10.74 -8.46 7.55
CA ALA A 144 9.49 -9.22 7.65
C ALA A 144 9.56 -10.22 8.82
N GLU A 145 10.72 -10.83 9.04
CA GLU A 145 10.96 -11.69 10.18
C GLU A 145 10.91 -10.90 11.49
N GLY A 146 9.89 -11.17 12.31
CA GLY A 146 9.68 -10.55 13.61
C GLY A 146 9.38 -9.05 13.55
N ALA A 147 9.13 -8.48 12.39
CA ALA A 147 8.82 -7.06 12.15
C ALA A 147 9.81 -6.10 12.87
N LYS A 148 11.09 -6.42 12.79
CA LYS A 148 12.15 -5.61 13.41
C LYS A 148 12.53 -4.43 12.53
N MET A 149 12.64 -3.25 13.14
CA MET A 149 13.12 -2.06 12.44
C MET A 149 14.54 -2.29 11.92
N ASP A 150 14.74 -2.04 10.64
CA ASP A 150 16.03 -2.12 9.96
C ASP A 150 16.60 -0.71 9.74
N ILE A 151 15.87 0.15 9.07
CA ILE A 151 16.32 1.51 8.76
C ILE A 151 15.18 2.52 8.89
N ARG A 152 15.55 3.73 9.29
CA ARG A 152 14.67 4.89 9.30
C ARG A 152 15.24 5.98 8.41
N ILE A 153 14.39 6.59 7.59
CA ILE A 153 14.70 7.74 6.74
C ILE A 153 13.79 8.90 7.16
N GLY A 154 14.35 10.09 7.32
CA GLY A 154 13.65 11.25 7.82
C GLY A 154 13.54 11.30 9.34
N GLY A 155 12.71 12.17 9.85
CA GLY A 155 12.46 12.41 11.28
C GLY A 155 11.85 13.78 11.52
N LYS A 156 11.28 13.99 12.69
CA LYS A 156 10.48 15.17 13.08
C LYS A 156 11.18 16.52 12.84
N ASN A 157 12.48 16.56 12.99
CA ASN A 157 13.28 17.78 12.80
C ASN A 157 13.99 17.81 11.45
N GLN A 158 13.60 16.96 10.50
CA GLN A 158 14.18 16.90 9.15
C GLN A 158 13.11 17.26 8.12
N LEU A 159 13.50 18.02 7.09
CA LEU A 159 12.62 18.38 5.99
C LEU A 159 12.53 17.32 4.89
N THR A 160 12.91 16.08 5.20
CA THR A 160 12.91 14.98 4.24
C THR A 160 11.50 14.58 3.81
N PHE A 161 10.57 14.53 4.75
CA PHE A 161 9.14 14.27 4.51
C PHE A 161 8.30 15.27 5.29
N ASP A 162 7.12 15.56 4.78
CA ASP A 162 6.10 16.34 5.46
C ASP A 162 4.84 15.47 5.60
N ARG A 163 4.62 14.96 6.81
CA ARG A 163 3.46 14.12 7.16
C ARG A 163 3.21 13.01 6.13
N PRO A 164 4.12 12.05 5.99
CA PRO A 164 3.97 10.96 5.04
C PRO A 164 2.78 10.08 5.47
N HIS A 165 1.87 9.81 4.52
CA HIS A 165 0.61 9.10 4.81
C HIS A 165 0.39 7.85 3.97
N PHE A 166 1.21 7.64 2.94
CA PHE A 166 1.13 6.44 2.09
C PHE A 166 2.51 6.05 1.56
N VAL A 167 2.72 4.75 1.38
CA VAL A 167 3.94 4.19 0.79
C VAL A 167 3.61 3.08 -0.20
N SER A 168 4.34 3.06 -1.30
CA SER A 168 4.39 1.94 -2.24
C SER A 168 5.83 1.69 -2.69
N ALA A 169 6.10 0.54 -3.29
CA ALA A 169 7.42 0.20 -3.77
C ALA A 169 7.35 -0.48 -5.15
N ASP A 170 8.35 -0.23 -5.98
CA ASP A 170 8.69 -1.05 -7.14
C ASP A 170 10.03 -1.73 -6.92
N ASP A 171 10.62 -2.34 -7.94
CA ASP A 171 11.88 -3.09 -7.80
C ASP A 171 13.06 -2.20 -7.35
N LYS A 172 13.04 -0.90 -7.69
CA LYS A 172 14.15 0.02 -7.48
C LYS A 172 13.88 1.12 -6.46
N TYR A 173 12.66 1.57 -6.36
CA TYR A 173 12.29 2.75 -5.58
C TYR A 173 11.15 2.50 -4.59
N VAL A 174 11.13 3.30 -3.54
CA VAL A 174 9.98 3.48 -2.66
C VAL A 174 9.38 4.85 -2.93
N TYR A 175 8.07 4.92 -3.06
CA TYR A 175 7.32 6.15 -3.30
C TYR A 175 6.50 6.49 -2.06
N VAL A 176 6.56 7.73 -1.64
CA VAL A 176 5.95 8.21 -0.39
C VAL A 176 5.06 9.40 -0.71
N CYS A 177 3.76 9.26 -0.47
CA CYS A 177 2.84 10.41 -0.54
C CYS A 177 2.92 11.20 0.76
N CYS A 178 3.10 12.50 0.63
CA CYS A 178 3.22 13.45 1.73
C CYS A 178 2.17 14.56 1.60
N ASN A 179 2.04 15.38 2.62
CA ASN A 179 1.25 16.61 2.58
C ASN A 179 1.61 17.49 1.37
N HIS A 180 0.74 18.46 1.09
CA HIS A 180 0.87 19.39 -0.03
C HIS A 180 0.94 18.69 -1.39
N ASN A 181 0.31 17.50 -1.49
CA ASN A 181 0.22 16.74 -2.74
C ASN A 181 1.58 16.36 -3.34
N SER A 182 2.58 16.19 -2.51
CA SER A 182 3.93 15.83 -2.93
C SER A 182 4.15 14.32 -2.88
N VAL A 183 4.93 13.82 -3.83
CA VAL A 183 5.41 12.44 -3.83
C VAL A 183 6.92 12.47 -3.77
N ARG A 184 7.47 11.85 -2.73
CA ARG A 184 8.91 11.64 -2.56
C ARG A 184 9.29 10.25 -3.07
N LYS A 185 10.49 10.13 -3.59
CA LYS A 185 11.04 8.88 -4.10
C LYS A 185 12.35 8.56 -3.39
N ILE A 186 12.45 7.38 -2.79
CA ILE A 186 13.63 6.85 -2.13
C ILE A 186 14.28 5.83 -3.07
N ASP A 187 15.54 5.98 -3.38
CA ASP A 187 16.33 4.93 -4.07
C ASP A 187 16.70 3.85 -3.06
N LYS A 188 16.33 2.60 -3.33
CA LYS A 188 16.52 1.47 -2.40
C LYS A 188 17.99 1.09 -2.19
N ALA A 189 18.86 1.39 -3.14
CA ALA A 189 20.29 1.05 -3.06
C ALA A 189 21.09 2.10 -2.26
N THR A 190 20.72 3.37 -2.40
CA THR A 190 21.48 4.49 -1.81
C THR A 190 20.76 5.20 -0.68
N PHE A 191 19.46 4.93 -0.50
CA PHE A 191 18.53 5.63 0.41
C PHE A 191 18.42 7.14 0.15
N THR A 192 18.86 7.58 -1.03
CA THR A 192 18.72 8.97 -1.45
C THR A 192 17.26 9.31 -1.72
N VAL A 193 16.79 10.42 -1.15
CA VAL A 193 15.42 10.91 -1.32
C VAL A 193 15.40 12.05 -2.33
N THR A 194 14.51 11.93 -3.31
CA THR A 194 14.29 12.94 -4.36
C THR A 194 12.79 13.19 -4.55
N ASP A 195 12.42 14.25 -5.24
CA ASP A 195 11.03 14.51 -5.59
C ASP A 195 10.62 13.76 -6.86
N VAL A 196 9.38 13.33 -6.90
CA VAL A 196 8.68 13.06 -8.15
C VAL A 196 8.18 14.41 -8.68
N ASN A 197 8.73 14.86 -9.81
CA ASN A 197 8.52 16.22 -10.37
C ASN A 197 7.09 16.45 -10.92
N ARG A 198 6.07 15.84 -10.30
CA ARG A 198 4.66 16.01 -10.64
C ARG A 198 3.88 16.32 -9.39
N ARG A 199 2.91 17.20 -9.50
CA ARG A 199 1.96 17.52 -8.44
C ARG A 199 0.59 16.97 -8.81
N TYR A 200 -0.05 16.36 -7.84
CA TYR A 200 -1.39 15.82 -7.94
C TYR A 200 -2.25 16.46 -6.86
N ASN A 201 -3.54 16.63 -7.10
CA ASN A 201 -4.44 17.17 -6.09
C ASN A 201 -5.01 16.01 -5.25
N ASP A 202 -5.07 16.21 -3.94
CA ASP A 202 -5.71 15.30 -2.98
C ASP A 202 -5.24 13.84 -3.08
N ILE A 203 -3.92 13.66 -3.30
CA ILE A 203 -3.30 12.36 -3.47
C ILE A 203 -3.44 11.51 -2.20
N THR A 204 -3.95 10.29 -2.37
CA THR A 204 -4.06 9.28 -1.32
C THR A 204 -3.16 8.07 -1.54
N GLY A 205 -2.63 7.90 -2.74
CA GLY A 205 -1.69 6.85 -3.07
C GLY A 205 -1.04 7.04 -4.45
N TYR A 206 0.16 6.51 -4.59
CA TYR A 206 0.95 6.56 -5.81
C TYR A 206 1.60 5.19 -6.05
N TYR A 207 1.37 4.59 -7.21
CA TYR A 207 1.90 3.27 -7.57
C TYR A 207 2.59 3.35 -8.93
N LYS A 208 3.86 3.00 -8.98
CA LYS A 208 4.65 3.06 -10.22
C LYS A 208 4.76 1.70 -10.91
N PHE A 209 4.55 1.67 -12.23
CA PHE A 209 4.62 0.49 -13.09
C PHE A 209 5.38 0.85 -14.38
N GLY A 210 6.69 0.70 -14.37
CA GLY A 210 7.52 1.10 -15.51
C GLY A 210 7.31 2.57 -15.89
N LYS A 211 6.76 2.83 -17.08
CA LYS A 211 6.44 4.18 -17.56
C LYS A 211 5.06 4.71 -17.11
N PHE A 212 4.25 3.90 -16.45
CA PHE A 212 2.93 4.31 -15.96
C PHE A 212 2.95 4.53 -14.46
N ALA A 213 2.06 5.39 -13.98
CA ALA A 213 1.75 5.54 -12.57
C ALA A 213 0.24 5.55 -12.37
N ILE A 214 -0.23 4.84 -11.35
CA ILE A 214 -1.60 4.98 -10.85
C ILE A 214 -1.55 5.94 -9.67
N VAL A 215 -2.32 7.00 -9.77
CA VAL A 215 -2.50 8.02 -8.73
C VAL A 215 -3.90 7.88 -8.18
N THR A 216 -4.03 7.62 -6.89
CA THR A 216 -5.34 7.57 -6.23
C THR A 216 -5.60 8.85 -5.46
N THR A 217 -6.87 9.25 -5.42
CA THR A 217 -7.37 10.43 -4.74
C THR A 217 -8.67 10.09 -4.02
N PHE A 218 -9.23 11.00 -3.24
CA PHE A 218 -10.53 10.77 -2.57
C PHE A 218 -11.69 10.64 -3.56
N ASP A 219 -11.59 11.26 -4.75
CA ASP A 219 -12.65 11.29 -5.76
C ASP A 219 -12.41 10.30 -6.91
N GLY A 220 -11.36 9.48 -6.84
CA GLY A 220 -11.10 8.49 -7.88
C GLY A 220 -9.65 8.08 -8.07
N ALA A 221 -9.34 7.67 -9.28
CA ALA A 221 -7.99 7.30 -9.68
C ALA A 221 -7.67 7.73 -11.10
N TYR A 222 -6.39 7.94 -11.34
CA TYR A 222 -5.84 8.40 -12.61
C TYR A 222 -4.67 7.53 -13.03
N CYS A 223 -4.57 7.26 -14.33
CA CYS A 223 -3.37 6.69 -14.94
C CYS A 223 -2.54 7.82 -15.56
N ASP A 224 -1.31 7.93 -15.16
CA ASP A 224 -0.35 8.89 -15.69
C ASP A 224 0.76 8.14 -16.44
N LYS A 225 1.23 8.72 -17.52
CA LYS A 225 2.31 8.17 -18.35
C LYS A 225 3.45 9.17 -18.36
N ASP A 226 4.63 8.70 -17.96
CA ASP A 226 5.88 9.46 -18.06
C ASP A 226 6.30 9.68 -19.51
#